data_7da257d5ca1795b422f15039aa21298f
#
_entry.id   7da257d5ca1795b422f15039aa21298f
#
_cell.length_a   1.000
_cell.length_b   1.000
_cell.length_c   1.000
_cell.angle_alpha   90.00
_cell.angle_beta   90.00
_cell.angle_gamma   90.00
#
_symmetry.space_group_name_H-M   'P 1'
#
loop_
_entity.id
_entity.type
_entity.pdbx_description
1 polymer ?
#
loop_
_entity_poly.entity_id
_entity_poly.type
_entity_poly.pdbx_seq_one_letter_code
_entity_poly.pdbx_strand_id
1 'polypeptide(L)'
;MKVLLITDQHFGVRNDNQNFIDHYRKFYSEVVIPFVDANKIDTIINLGDTFDKRRSINFMSLDAAKEMWFDPLKERNVKMHTLIGNHDIYYKNTLRVNAPNELLGEYENIISYTEPTTVIFDGLPILLLPWICDENYDESLRAVTESSADVCMGHLELNGFEAHPGHMMTNGMDVKHFSRFKKVFSGHYHMKSTKKNVTYLGNPYQLYWNDYGTKRGFHVFNTETLRCTFHRNPFDTFHKLYYNGGVVLPNEDEVKGTFVKLIVEDKGDYSKFDYVVSQLQDMGLGDLKIIEDLSVEVERGSGLLETEDTMTLLDNYIDGIDLKVNKSNIKNVMRSLYMEAAEI
;
A
#
# COMPACT_ATOMS: atom_id res chain seq x y z
N MET A 1 10.96 15.75 19.05
CA MET A 1 9.53 15.89 18.64
C MET A 1 8.95 14.56 18.17
N LYS A 2 7.60 14.46 18.03
CA LYS A 2 6.93 13.33 17.39
C LYS A 2 6.53 13.71 15.97
N VAL A 3 6.87 12.88 14.99
CA VAL A 3 6.53 13.07 13.57
C VAL A 3 5.65 11.89 13.14
N LEU A 4 4.50 12.17 12.53
CA LEU A 4 3.67 11.12 11.94
C LEU A 4 4.24 10.75 10.58
N LEU A 5 4.42 9.45 10.34
CA LEU A 5 4.86 8.92 9.05
C LEU A 5 3.70 8.17 8.40
N ILE A 6 3.43 8.49 7.14
CA ILE A 6 2.46 7.84 6.29
C ILE A 6 3.05 7.65 4.89
N THR A 7 2.55 6.73 4.10
CA THR A 7 3.04 6.46 2.75
C THR A 7 2.00 5.66 1.97
N ASP A 8 2.15 5.61 0.66
CA ASP A 8 1.35 4.75 -0.23
C ASP A 8 -0.16 4.91 0.00
N GLN A 9 -0.61 6.18 0.01
CA GLN A 9 -2.01 6.53 0.28
C GLN A 9 -2.91 6.21 -0.92
N HIS A 10 -2.38 6.28 -2.15
CA HIS A 10 -3.05 5.90 -3.39
C HIS A 10 -4.48 6.45 -3.51
N PHE A 11 -4.65 7.78 -3.32
CA PHE A 11 -5.95 8.41 -3.57
C PHE A 11 -6.37 8.20 -5.03
N GLY A 12 -7.57 7.65 -5.24
CA GLY A 12 -8.08 7.29 -6.56
C GLY A 12 -7.87 5.83 -6.96
N VAL A 13 -7.42 4.97 -6.03
CA VAL A 13 -7.24 3.54 -6.25
C VAL A 13 -8.53 2.84 -6.72
N ARG A 14 -8.39 1.70 -7.41
CA ARG A 14 -9.50 0.89 -7.91
C ARG A 14 -10.47 1.67 -8.80
N ASN A 15 -9.91 2.50 -9.70
CA ASN A 15 -10.69 3.33 -10.61
C ASN A 15 -11.65 4.28 -9.89
N ASP A 16 -11.16 4.92 -8.82
CA ASP A 16 -11.90 5.93 -8.07
C ASP A 16 -13.17 5.34 -7.41
N ASN A 17 -13.09 4.10 -6.94
CA ASN A 17 -14.22 3.39 -6.36
C ASN A 17 -14.72 4.08 -5.07
N GLN A 18 -16.02 4.38 -5.02
CA GLN A 18 -16.64 5.13 -3.92
C GLN A 18 -16.48 4.43 -2.56
N ASN A 19 -16.56 3.09 -2.50
CA ASN A 19 -16.40 2.35 -1.26
C ASN A 19 -14.99 2.54 -0.65
N PHE A 20 -13.94 2.64 -1.50
CA PHE A 20 -12.59 2.97 -1.03
C PHE A 20 -12.52 4.41 -0.53
N ILE A 21 -13.12 5.36 -1.22
CA ILE A 21 -13.17 6.78 -0.79
C ILE A 21 -13.83 6.89 0.58
N ASP A 22 -14.96 6.21 0.79
CA ASP A 22 -15.71 6.22 2.05
C ASP A 22 -14.93 5.54 3.18
N HIS A 23 -14.24 4.44 2.87
CA HIS A 23 -13.37 3.75 3.81
C HIS A 23 -12.18 4.62 4.23
N TYR A 24 -11.56 5.35 3.29
CA TYR A 24 -10.48 6.29 3.58
C TYR A 24 -11.00 7.45 4.44
N ARG A 25 -12.16 8.02 4.08
CA ARG A 25 -12.79 9.09 4.87
C ARG A 25 -12.99 8.65 6.32
N LYS A 26 -13.51 7.43 6.54
CA LYS A 26 -13.67 6.86 7.88
C LYS A 26 -12.33 6.75 8.62
N PHE A 27 -11.29 6.23 7.96
CA PHE A 27 -9.97 6.10 8.56
C PHE A 27 -9.37 7.46 8.95
N TYR A 28 -9.41 8.46 8.06
CA TYR A 28 -8.86 9.77 8.37
C TYR A 28 -9.66 10.50 9.45
N SER A 29 -10.99 10.52 9.35
CA SER A 29 -11.84 11.26 10.28
C SER A 29 -11.95 10.63 11.67
N GLU A 30 -11.94 9.30 11.77
CA GLU A 30 -12.13 8.61 13.05
C GLU A 30 -10.82 8.18 13.72
N VAL A 31 -9.71 8.07 12.96
CA VAL A 31 -8.44 7.55 13.50
C VAL A 31 -7.31 8.55 13.39
N VAL A 32 -6.97 9.01 12.17
CA VAL A 32 -5.73 9.78 11.97
C VAL A 32 -5.86 11.19 12.50
N ILE A 33 -6.89 11.93 12.12
CA ILE A 33 -7.07 13.33 12.55
C ILE A 33 -7.29 13.43 14.07
N PRO A 34 -8.14 12.59 14.71
CA PRO A 34 -8.22 12.56 16.17
C PRO A 34 -6.88 12.20 16.85
N PHE A 35 -6.09 11.34 16.24
CA PHE A 35 -4.76 11.02 16.77
C PHE A 35 -3.79 12.21 16.67
N VAL A 36 -3.82 12.95 15.54
CA VAL A 36 -3.04 14.17 15.34
C VAL A 36 -3.37 15.19 16.44
N ASP A 37 -4.66 15.42 16.69
CA ASP A 37 -5.15 16.35 17.71
C ASP A 37 -4.74 15.92 19.13
N ALA A 38 -5.01 14.66 19.49
CA ALA A 38 -4.75 14.14 20.83
C ALA A 38 -3.25 14.10 21.19
N ASN A 39 -2.38 13.87 20.18
CA ASN A 39 -0.93 13.80 20.38
C ASN A 39 -0.21 15.10 20.04
N LYS A 40 -0.91 16.15 19.62
CA LYS A 40 -0.37 17.45 19.21
C LYS A 40 0.71 17.29 18.14
N ILE A 41 0.41 16.48 17.11
CA ILE A 41 1.32 16.28 15.97
C ILE A 41 1.25 17.53 15.11
N ASP A 42 2.37 18.20 14.93
CA ASP A 42 2.53 19.40 14.10
C ASP A 42 3.28 19.13 12.79
N THR A 43 3.83 17.93 12.64
CA THR A 43 4.66 17.56 11.50
C THR A 43 4.35 16.15 11.02
N ILE A 44 4.14 16.02 9.72
CA ILE A 44 3.91 14.76 9.02
C ILE A 44 4.98 14.59 7.93
N ILE A 45 5.47 13.38 7.74
CA ILE A 45 6.27 13.03 6.57
C ILE A 45 5.51 11.94 5.80
N ASN A 46 5.09 12.28 4.57
CA ASN A 46 4.54 11.36 3.60
C ASN A 46 5.67 10.84 2.72
N LEU A 47 5.89 9.53 2.73
CA LEU A 47 6.99 8.91 2.01
C LEU A 47 6.67 8.56 0.55
N GLY A 48 5.69 9.24 -0.07
CA GLY A 48 5.36 9.11 -1.49
C GLY A 48 4.15 8.25 -1.78
N ASP A 49 3.82 8.14 -3.07
CA ASP A 49 2.63 7.49 -3.60
C ASP A 49 1.35 8.03 -2.96
N THR A 50 1.22 9.35 -3.05
CA THR A 50 0.04 10.07 -2.56
C THR A 50 -1.17 9.76 -3.41
N PHE A 51 -1.00 9.75 -4.75
CA PHE A 51 -2.05 9.47 -5.72
C PHE A 51 -1.78 8.16 -6.45
N ASP A 52 -2.85 7.47 -6.88
CA ASP A 52 -2.75 6.14 -7.47
C ASP A 52 -2.30 6.18 -8.94
N LYS A 53 -2.86 7.10 -9.73
CA LYS A 53 -2.64 7.15 -11.18
C LYS A 53 -1.62 8.22 -11.57
N ARG A 54 -0.62 7.83 -12.34
CA ARG A 54 0.48 8.71 -12.81
C ARG A 54 0.03 9.87 -13.69
N ARG A 55 -0.98 9.68 -14.53
CA ARG A 55 -1.30 10.58 -15.66
C ARG A 55 -2.61 11.33 -15.52
N SER A 56 -3.42 11.00 -14.55
CA SER A 56 -4.74 11.60 -14.37
C SER A 56 -5.21 11.43 -12.95
N ILE A 57 -6.08 12.32 -12.52
CA ILE A 57 -6.84 12.18 -11.29
C ILE A 57 -8.30 12.44 -11.59
N ASN A 58 -9.18 11.68 -10.98
CA ASN A 58 -10.61 11.99 -10.99
C ASN A 58 -10.84 13.15 -10.02
N PHE A 59 -11.60 14.17 -10.46
CA PHE A 59 -11.90 15.31 -9.59
C PHE A 59 -12.64 14.93 -8.32
N MET A 60 -13.49 13.91 -8.34
CA MET A 60 -14.16 13.40 -7.14
C MET A 60 -13.14 12.84 -6.13
N SER A 61 -12.15 12.08 -6.60
CA SER A 61 -11.09 11.54 -5.73
C SER A 61 -10.17 12.63 -5.20
N LEU A 62 -9.86 13.64 -6.00
CA LEU A 62 -9.08 14.80 -5.58
C LEU A 62 -9.83 15.61 -4.52
N ASP A 63 -11.11 15.92 -4.76
CA ASP A 63 -11.97 16.65 -3.82
C ASP A 63 -12.09 15.91 -2.49
N ALA A 64 -12.35 14.60 -2.55
CA ALA A 64 -12.39 13.75 -1.36
C ALA A 64 -11.06 13.71 -0.59
N ALA A 65 -9.91 13.65 -1.31
CA ALA A 65 -8.59 13.69 -0.68
C ALA A 65 -8.33 15.04 0.01
N LYS A 66 -8.76 16.14 -0.59
CA LYS A 66 -8.69 17.47 0.02
C LYS A 66 -9.52 17.53 1.28
N GLU A 67 -10.80 17.16 1.20
CA GLU A 67 -11.76 17.17 2.32
C GLU A 67 -11.27 16.33 3.50
N MET A 68 -10.82 15.09 3.25
CA MET A 68 -10.50 14.16 4.35
C MET A 68 -9.08 14.30 4.90
N TRP A 69 -8.13 14.87 4.12
CA TRP A 69 -6.72 14.89 4.51
C TRP A 69 -6.07 16.26 4.43
N PHE A 70 -6.02 16.91 3.27
CA PHE A 70 -5.22 18.12 3.11
C PHE A 70 -5.82 19.35 3.80
N ASP A 71 -7.14 19.59 3.69
CA ASP A 71 -7.83 20.70 4.36
C ASP A 71 -7.78 20.57 5.89
N PRO A 72 -8.07 19.39 6.50
CA PRO A 72 -7.90 19.22 7.94
C PRO A 72 -6.49 19.49 8.46
N LEU A 73 -5.44 19.18 7.68
CA LEU A 73 -4.07 19.49 8.06
C LEU A 73 -3.77 20.98 7.94
N LYS A 74 -4.27 21.66 6.91
CA LYS A 74 -4.14 23.10 6.72
C LYS A 74 -4.83 23.87 7.85
N GLU A 75 -6.04 23.51 8.22
CA GLU A 75 -6.80 24.11 9.32
C GLU A 75 -6.08 24.01 10.67
N ARG A 76 -5.31 22.94 10.87
CA ARG A 76 -4.54 22.69 12.10
C ARG A 76 -3.12 23.25 12.06
N ASN A 77 -2.71 23.90 10.97
CA ASN A 77 -1.33 24.32 10.71
C ASN A 77 -0.31 23.18 10.83
N VAL A 78 -0.68 21.95 10.49
CA VAL A 78 0.20 20.80 10.47
C VAL A 78 1.04 20.85 9.19
N LYS A 79 2.36 20.86 9.33
CA LYS A 79 3.27 20.81 8.18
C LYS A 79 3.37 19.39 7.65
N MET A 80 3.21 19.23 6.34
CA MET A 80 3.43 17.97 5.67
C MET A 80 4.63 18.06 4.72
N HIS A 81 5.62 17.23 4.95
CA HIS A 81 6.75 16.98 4.03
C HIS A 81 6.40 15.78 3.19
N THR A 82 6.25 15.95 1.87
CA THR A 82 5.86 14.85 0.98
C THR A 82 6.97 14.53 0.00
N LEU A 83 7.35 13.27 -0.06
CA LEU A 83 8.23 12.74 -1.08
C LEU A 83 7.42 12.40 -2.34
N ILE A 84 8.08 12.47 -3.48
CA ILE A 84 7.51 11.99 -4.72
C ILE A 84 7.75 10.50 -4.84
N GLY A 85 6.67 9.72 -4.95
CA GLY A 85 6.72 8.28 -5.22
C GLY A 85 6.64 7.96 -6.71
N ASN A 86 6.70 6.68 -7.06
CA ASN A 86 6.67 6.26 -8.46
C ASN A 86 5.28 6.36 -9.10
N HIS A 87 4.20 6.36 -8.31
CA HIS A 87 2.84 6.63 -8.79
C HIS A 87 2.56 8.13 -8.94
N ASP A 88 3.30 8.98 -8.25
CA ASP A 88 3.12 10.43 -8.33
C ASP A 88 3.69 11.05 -9.61
N ILE A 89 4.57 10.37 -10.37
CA ILE A 89 5.27 10.91 -11.54
C ILE A 89 4.57 10.59 -12.86
N TYR A 90 4.49 11.59 -13.76
CA TYR A 90 3.92 11.40 -15.09
C TYR A 90 4.82 10.53 -15.99
N TYR A 91 6.12 10.86 -16.06
CA TYR A 91 7.13 10.13 -16.83
C TYR A 91 7.93 9.21 -15.90
N LYS A 92 8.20 7.96 -16.32
CA LYS A 92 8.90 6.98 -15.48
C LYS A 92 10.36 7.34 -15.15
N ASN A 93 10.98 8.23 -15.92
CA ASN A 93 12.41 8.55 -15.87
C ASN A 93 12.75 9.93 -15.30
N THR A 94 11.75 10.73 -14.88
CA THR A 94 11.95 12.08 -14.33
C THR A 94 10.86 12.45 -13.33
N LEU A 95 11.21 13.22 -12.30
CA LEU A 95 10.27 13.74 -11.30
C LEU A 95 9.71 15.13 -11.66
N ARG A 96 10.08 15.68 -12.81
CA ARG A 96 9.75 17.05 -13.22
C ARG A 96 8.25 17.35 -13.22
N VAL A 97 7.43 16.40 -13.70
CA VAL A 97 5.96 16.52 -13.68
C VAL A 97 5.43 15.48 -12.72
N ASN A 98 4.88 15.92 -11.60
CA ASN A 98 4.40 15.05 -10.54
C ASN A 98 3.12 15.58 -9.90
N ALA A 99 2.29 14.68 -9.43
CA ALA A 99 0.98 14.99 -8.89
C ALA A 99 1.00 15.91 -7.65
N PRO A 100 1.87 15.74 -6.65
CA PRO A 100 1.93 16.66 -5.52
C PRO A 100 2.19 18.11 -5.91
N ASN A 101 3.14 18.38 -6.81
CA ASN A 101 3.43 19.75 -7.26
C ASN A 101 2.28 20.36 -8.06
N GLU A 102 1.64 19.57 -8.92
CA GLU A 102 0.55 20.06 -9.78
C GLU A 102 -0.78 20.26 -9.03
N LEU A 103 -1.05 19.44 -7.99
CA LEU A 103 -2.36 19.37 -7.36
C LEU A 103 -2.42 20.01 -5.96
N LEU A 104 -1.27 20.16 -5.29
CA LEU A 104 -1.22 20.62 -3.90
C LEU A 104 -0.58 22.00 -3.73
N GLY A 105 -0.35 22.75 -4.81
CA GLY A 105 0.28 24.06 -4.79
C GLY A 105 -0.49 25.15 -4.01
N GLU A 106 -1.77 24.94 -3.68
CA GLU A 106 -2.58 25.83 -2.84
C GLU A 106 -2.37 25.64 -1.32
N TYR A 107 -1.61 24.61 -0.93
CA TYR A 107 -1.35 24.26 0.45
C TYR A 107 0.04 24.73 0.88
N GLU A 108 0.15 25.92 1.48
CA GLU A 108 1.42 26.48 1.96
C GLU A 108 2.08 25.63 3.08
N ASN A 109 1.29 24.79 3.76
CA ASN A 109 1.75 23.86 4.78
C ASN A 109 2.29 22.53 4.21
N ILE A 110 2.25 22.33 2.89
CA ILE A 110 2.76 21.12 2.21
C ILE A 110 4.02 21.46 1.44
N ILE A 111 5.09 20.72 1.70
CA ILE A 111 6.39 20.88 1.05
C ILE A 111 6.72 19.59 0.30
N SER A 112 6.78 19.66 -1.03
CA SER A 112 7.13 18.52 -1.89
C SER A 112 8.63 18.46 -2.16
N TYR A 113 9.19 17.26 -2.15
CA TYR A 113 10.62 17.02 -2.40
C TYR A 113 10.80 16.21 -3.68
N THR A 114 11.37 16.84 -4.69
CA THR A 114 11.73 16.23 -5.98
C THR A 114 13.20 15.88 -6.09
N GLU A 115 14.00 16.33 -5.11
CA GLU A 115 15.45 16.12 -5.04
C GLU A 115 15.84 15.60 -3.66
N PRO A 116 16.95 14.84 -3.55
CA PRO A 116 17.49 14.42 -2.25
C PRO A 116 17.78 15.62 -1.37
N THR A 117 17.11 15.72 -0.23
CA THR A 117 17.20 16.91 0.63
C THR A 117 17.38 16.52 2.09
N THR A 118 18.35 17.09 2.77
CA THR A 118 18.49 16.94 4.23
C THR A 118 17.70 18.03 4.95
N VAL A 119 16.72 17.62 5.74
CA VAL A 119 15.88 18.52 6.56
C VAL A 119 16.17 18.25 8.04
N ILE A 120 16.22 19.34 8.82
CA ILE A 120 16.45 19.24 10.27
C ILE A 120 15.10 19.25 11.00
N PHE A 121 14.78 18.17 11.70
CA PHE A 121 13.59 18.03 12.53
C PHE A 121 14.01 18.01 14.00
N ASP A 122 13.74 19.09 14.72
CA ASP A 122 14.08 19.22 16.15
C ASP A 122 15.55 18.87 16.44
N GLY A 123 16.46 19.41 15.63
CA GLY A 123 17.90 19.17 15.72
C GLY A 123 18.40 17.86 15.09
N LEU A 124 17.51 16.97 14.67
CA LEU A 124 17.88 15.73 13.98
C LEU A 124 17.88 15.95 12.46
N PRO A 125 19.03 15.86 11.78
CA PRO A 125 19.06 15.86 10.32
C PRO A 125 18.54 14.52 9.78
N ILE A 126 17.58 14.60 8.85
CA ILE A 126 16.99 13.46 8.16
C ILE A 126 17.18 13.68 6.66
N LEU A 127 17.77 12.70 5.96
CA LEU A 127 17.83 12.69 4.50
C LEU A 127 16.46 12.25 3.97
N LEU A 128 15.77 13.11 3.27
CA LEU A 128 14.56 12.85 2.51
C LEU A 128 14.94 12.51 1.07
N LEU A 129 14.53 11.32 0.60
CA LEU A 129 14.95 10.75 -0.67
C LEU A 129 13.70 10.38 -1.49
N PRO A 130 13.33 11.17 -2.51
CA PRO A 130 12.21 10.86 -3.38
C PRO A 130 12.49 9.62 -4.23
N TRP A 131 11.52 9.17 -5.03
CA TRP A 131 11.68 8.07 -5.97
C TRP A 131 12.94 8.23 -6.82
N ILE A 132 13.73 7.17 -6.90
CA ILE A 132 14.97 7.16 -7.68
C ILE A 132 14.65 6.64 -9.08
N CYS A 133 14.91 7.46 -10.09
CA CYS A 133 14.77 7.14 -11.50
C CYS A 133 16.05 7.48 -12.26
N ASP A 134 16.09 7.26 -13.58
CA ASP A 134 17.31 7.45 -14.39
C ASP A 134 17.87 8.87 -14.25
N GLU A 135 17.01 9.90 -14.20
CA GLU A 135 17.43 11.31 -14.14
C GLU A 135 18.19 11.67 -12.86
N ASN A 136 17.75 11.14 -11.70
CA ASN A 136 18.27 11.53 -10.40
C ASN A 136 19.13 10.43 -9.72
N TYR A 137 19.45 9.36 -10.42
CA TYR A 137 20.14 8.19 -9.85
C TYR A 137 21.51 8.55 -9.24
N ASP A 138 22.36 9.24 -10.00
CA ASP A 138 23.72 9.60 -9.55
C ASP A 138 23.68 10.59 -8.39
N GLU A 139 22.77 11.56 -8.42
CA GLU A 139 22.56 12.51 -7.35
C GLU A 139 22.06 11.84 -6.07
N SER A 140 21.09 10.96 -6.20
CA SER A 140 20.54 10.19 -5.09
C SER A 140 21.59 9.30 -4.45
N LEU A 141 22.40 8.61 -5.25
CA LEU A 141 23.50 7.77 -4.76
C LEU A 141 24.57 8.60 -4.03
N ARG A 142 24.92 9.77 -4.58
CA ARG A 142 25.82 10.71 -3.94
C ARG A 142 25.27 11.20 -2.60
N ALA A 143 24.00 11.63 -2.57
CA ALA A 143 23.33 12.08 -1.35
C ALA A 143 23.34 10.99 -0.27
N VAL A 144 23.04 9.75 -0.62
CA VAL A 144 23.09 8.58 0.29
C VAL A 144 24.51 8.37 0.84
N THR A 145 25.53 8.51 -0.02
CA THR A 145 26.94 8.25 0.35
C THR A 145 27.55 9.37 1.20
N GLU A 146 27.28 10.64 0.85
CA GLU A 146 27.90 11.82 1.43
C GLU A 146 27.10 12.45 2.59
N SER A 147 25.81 12.08 2.78
CA SER A 147 24.97 12.63 3.83
C SER A 147 25.59 12.46 5.22
N SER A 148 25.49 13.45 6.06
CA SER A 148 25.85 13.38 7.50
C SER A 148 24.66 12.93 8.37
N ALA A 149 23.47 12.73 7.81
CA ALA A 149 22.28 12.34 8.55
C ALA A 149 22.39 10.89 9.08
N ASP A 150 21.87 10.67 10.28
CA ASP A 150 21.74 9.34 10.89
C ASP A 150 20.51 8.59 10.41
N VAL A 151 19.51 9.31 9.89
CA VAL A 151 18.22 8.80 9.44
C VAL A 151 18.00 9.15 7.98
N CYS A 152 17.51 8.16 7.21
CA CYS A 152 17.04 8.36 5.85
C CYS A 152 15.56 7.97 5.77
N MET A 153 14.76 8.78 5.10
CA MET A 153 13.36 8.49 4.80
C MET A 153 13.14 8.64 3.31
N GLY A 154 12.65 7.60 2.64
CA GLY A 154 12.56 7.59 1.19
C GLY A 154 11.38 6.82 0.63
N HIS A 155 11.23 6.92 -0.69
CA HIS A 155 10.37 6.05 -1.48
C HIS A 155 11.27 5.17 -2.34
N LEU A 156 11.65 4.00 -1.80
CA LEU A 156 12.79 3.23 -2.28
C LEU A 156 12.37 1.85 -2.80
N GLU A 157 12.93 1.44 -3.92
CA GLU A 157 12.88 0.06 -4.40
C GLU A 157 14.19 -0.64 -4.02
N LEU A 158 14.14 -1.50 -2.97
CA LEU A 158 15.31 -2.22 -2.48
C LEU A 158 15.12 -3.73 -2.65
N ASN A 159 16.19 -4.41 -3.09
CA ASN A 159 16.14 -5.86 -3.21
C ASN A 159 16.12 -6.57 -1.86
N GLY A 160 15.55 -7.78 -1.84
CA GLY A 160 15.53 -8.65 -0.68
C GLY A 160 14.43 -8.34 0.34
N PHE A 161 13.40 -7.57 -0.02
CA PHE A 161 12.17 -7.37 0.76
C PHE A 161 10.97 -8.01 0.06
N GLU A 162 9.95 -8.33 0.83
CA GLU A 162 8.66 -8.78 0.29
C GLU A 162 7.81 -7.58 -0.12
N ALA A 163 7.41 -7.52 -1.39
CA ALA A 163 6.42 -6.55 -1.86
C ALA A 163 5.00 -7.00 -1.48
N HIS A 164 4.75 -8.32 -1.58
CA HIS A 164 3.50 -8.99 -1.18
C HIS A 164 3.83 -10.27 -0.42
N PRO A 165 2.87 -10.87 0.32
CA PRO A 165 3.09 -12.12 1.04
C PRO A 165 3.68 -13.22 0.14
N GLY A 166 4.85 -13.72 0.51
CA GLY A 166 5.57 -14.76 -0.25
C GLY A 166 6.30 -14.30 -1.51
N HIS A 167 6.23 -13.01 -1.89
CA HIS A 167 6.91 -12.49 -3.07
C HIS A 167 8.11 -11.62 -2.70
N MET A 168 9.30 -12.22 -2.75
CA MET A 168 10.57 -11.55 -2.48
C MET A 168 11.07 -10.79 -3.71
N MET A 169 11.29 -9.49 -3.58
CA MET A 169 11.84 -8.66 -4.64
C MET A 169 13.33 -8.94 -4.83
N THR A 170 13.70 -9.23 -6.07
CA THR A 170 15.09 -9.48 -6.49
C THR A 170 15.69 -8.29 -7.23
N ASN A 171 14.85 -7.37 -7.69
CA ASN A 171 15.22 -6.14 -8.35
C ASN A 171 15.36 -4.99 -7.32
N GLY A 172 15.84 -3.85 -7.79
CA GLY A 172 16.01 -2.66 -6.95
C GLY A 172 17.46 -2.48 -6.44
N MET A 173 17.65 -1.39 -5.72
CA MET A 173 18.96 -1.00 -5.20
C MET A 173 19.42 -1.93 -4.07
N ASP A 174 20.75 -2.16 -3.96
CA ASP A 174 21.30 -2.96 -2.87
C ASP A 174 21.18 -2.20 -1.52
N VAL A 175 20.58 -2.87 -0.53
CA VAL A 175 20.44 -2.39 0.86
C VAL A 175 21.78 -1.90 1.46
N LYS A 176 22.92 -2.41 0.97
CA LYS A 176 24.25 -2.02 1.46
C LYS A 176 24.53 -0.53 1.32
N HIS A 177 23.96 0.15 0.31
CA HIS A 177 24.10 1.61 0.16
C HIS A 177 23.59 2.37 1.37
N PHE A 178 22.61 1.83 2.07
CA PHE A 178 21.97 2.44 3.23
C PHE A 178 22.55 1.99 4.59
N SER A 179 23.61 1.18 4.59
CA SER A 179 24.16 0.58 5.81
C SER A 179 24.73 1.58 6.82
N ARG A 180 25.11 2.78 6.37
CA ARG A 180 25.63 3.85 7.22
C ARG A 180 24.58 4.53 8.09
N PHE A 181 23.30 4.53 7.67
CA PHE A 181 22.24 5.14 8.45
C PHE A 181 21.87 4.27 9.66
N LYS A 182 21.58 4.91 10.80
CA LYS A 182 21.05 4.21 11.99
C LYS A 182 19.64 3.67 11.74
N LYS A 183 18.83 4.43 10.98
CA LYS A 183 17.47 4.08 10.60
C LYS A 183 17.17 4.51 9.17
N VAL A 184 16.49 3.64 8.45
CA VAL A 184 15.94 3.94 7.12
C VAL A 184 14.47 3.56 7.13
N PHE A 185 13.59 4.49 6.76
CA PHE A 185 12.16 4.23 6.58
C PHE A 185 11.79 4.44 5.12
N SER A 186 10.99 3.54 4.57
CA SER A 186 10.60 3.60 3.16
C SER A 186 9.13 3.33 2.95
N GLY A 187 8.55 4.02 1.95
CA GLY A 187 7.35 3.62 1.23
C GLY A 187 7.66 2.66 0.09
N HIS A 188 6.76 2.53 -0.86
CA HIS A 188 6.79 1.72 -2.08
C HIS A 188 6.30 0.28 -1.89
N TYR A 189 6.86 -0.49 -0.96
CA TYR A 189 6.31 -1.82 -0.70
C TYR A 189 5.20 -1.75 0.33
N HIS A 190 4.01 -2.20 -0.07
CA HIS A 190 2.80 -2.11 0.75
C HIS A 190 2.84 -3.01 1.99
N MET A 191 3.74 -3.99 2.03
CA MET A 191 3.97 -4.84 3.20
C MET A 191 4.88 -4.16 4.22
N LYS A 192 4.38 -4.02 5.47
CA LYS A 192 5.23 -3.59 6.56
C LYS A 192 6.28 -4.67 6.85
N SER A 193 7.55 -4.34 6.68
CA SER A 193 8.65 -5.27 6.90
C SER A 193 9.89 -4.55 7.43
N THR A 194 10.73 -5.26 8.16
CA THR A 194 11.99 -4.71 8.68
C THR A 194 13.12 -5.70 8.47
N LYS A 195 14.20 -5.22 7.88
CA LYS A 195 15.43 -5.99 7.70
C LYS A 195 16.63 -5.09 8.03
N LYS A 196 17.40 -5.48 9.06
CA LYS A 196 18.51 -4.68 9.61
C LYS A 196 18.02 -3.29 10.07
N ASN A 197 18.60 -2.24 9.50
CA ASN A 197 18.25 -0.84 9.77
C ASN A 197 17.15 -0.27 8.86
N VAL A 198 16.65 -1.03 7.88
CA VAL A 198 15.62 -0.60 6.92
C VAL A 198 14.27 -1.14 7.33
N THR A 199 13.28 -0.26 7.36
CA THR A 199 11.86 -0.57 7.62
C THR A 199 10.99 0.00 6.51
N TYR A 200 10.27 -0.86 5.81
CA TYR A 200 9.13 -0.49 4.99
C TYR A 200 7.92 -0.29 5.88
N LEU A 201 7.26 0.86 5.75
CA LEU A 201 6.13 1.22 6.61
C LEU A 201 4.86 0.47 6.22
N GLY A 202 4.70 0.18 4.94
CA GLY A 202 3.48 -0.33 4.35
C GLY A 202 2.39 0.73 4.25
N ASN A 203 1.40 0.48 3.41
CA ASN A 203 0.28 1.38 3.17
C ASN A 203 -0.68 1.45 4.37
N PRO A 204 -1.49 2.54 4.50
CA PRO A 204 -2.28 2.79 5.69
C PRO A 204 -3.59 1.98 5.78
N TYR A 205 -4.02 1.37 4.68
CA TYR A 205 -5.23 0.54 4.57
C TYR A 205 -5.06 -0.53 3.49
N GLN A 206 -5.96 -1.49 3.44
CA GLN A 206 -5.93 -2.56 2.45
C GLN A 206 -6.42 -2.03 1.09
N LEU A 207 -5.64 -2.24 0.02
CA LEU A 207 -5.94 -1.81 -1.34
C LEU A 207 -6.38 -2.97 -2.25
N TYR A 208 -5.84 -4.17 -2.00
CA TYR A 208 -6.03 -5.36 -2.82
C TYR A 208 -6.34 -6.58 -1.97
N TRP A 209 -6.88 -7.63 -2.59
CA TRP A 209 -7.16 -8.90 -1.90
C TRP A 209 -5.92 -9.56 -1.30
N ASN A 210 -4.73 -9.27 -1.83
CA ASN A 210 -3.45 -9.72 -1.26
C ASN A 210 -3.16 -9.10 0.10
N ASP A 211 -3.82 -8.00 0.43
CA ASP A 211 -3.70 -7.33 1.73
C ASP A 211 -4.59 -7.94 2.82
N TYR A 212 -5.49 -8.85 2.45
CA TYR A 212 -6.37 -9.51 3.41
C TYR A 212 -5.58 -10.13 4.58
N GLY A 213 -6.06 -9.90 5.80
CA GLY A 213 -5.45 -10.41 7.02
C GLY A 213 -4.15 -9.70 7.45
N THR A 214 -3.67 -8.72 6.68
CA THR A 214 -2.50 -7.92 7.04
C THR A 214 -2.90 -6.68 7.84
N LYS A 215 -2.03 -6.30 8.80
CA LYS A 215 -2.26 -5.10 9.62
C LYS A 215 -1.75 -3.86 8.91
N ARG A 216 -2.63 -2.91 8.64
CA ARG A 216 -2.35 -1.62 7.99
C ARG A 216 -2.44 -0.48 9.00
N GLY A 217 -1.89 0.68 8.66
CA GLY A 217 -1.93 1.85 9.53
C GLY A 217 -0.81 2.84 9.25
N PHE A 218 -0.51 3.69 10.21
CA PHE A 218 0.51 4.72 10.14
C PHE A 218 1.52 4.56 11.28
N HIS A 219 2.56 5.38 11.25
CA HIS A 219 3.62 5.30 12.26
C HIS A 219 3.85 6.65 12.93
N VAL A 220 4.41 6.63 14.12
CA VAL A 220 4.90 7.81 14.82
C VAL A 220 6.38 7.63 15.12
N PHE A 221 7.19 8.52 14.58
CA PHE A 221 8.63 8.56 14.78
C PHE A 221 8.97 9.63 15.82
N ASN A 222 9.80 9.27 16.79
CA ASN A 222 10.33 10.19 17.79
C ASN A 222 11.77 10.57 17.41
N THR A 223 12.02 11.84 17.14
CA THR A 223 13.32 12.36 16.68
C THR A 223 14.43 12.25 17.73
N GLU A 224 14.10 12.29 19.00
CA GLU A 224 15.06 12.19 20.11
C GLU A 224 15.52 10.75 20.34
N THR A 225 14.57 9.80 20.35
CA THR A 225 14.85 8.40 20.70
C THR A 225 15.06 7.52 19.47
N LEU A 226 14.80 8.00 18.28
CA LEU A 226 14.79 7.27 17.00
C LEU A 226 13.84 6.07 16.99
N ARG A 227 12.87 6.05 17.90
CA ARG A 227 11.85 5.00 17.99
C ARG A 227 10.71 5.28 17.02
N CYS A 228 10.32 4.27 16.26
CA CYS A 228 9.15 4.31 15.40
C CYS A 228 8.08 3.35 15.94
N THR A 229 6.87 3.87 16.18
CA THR A 229 5.75 3.10 16.73
C THR A 229 4.65 2.98 15.70
N PHE A 230 4.18 1.77 15.46
CA PHE A 230 3.07 1.48 14.54
C PHE A 230 1.72 1.70 15.22
N HIS A 231 0.79 2.36 14.53
CA HIS A 231 -0.59 2.57 14.92
C HIS A 231 -1.51 1.91 13.90
N ARG A 232 -2.23 0.87 14.33
CA ARG A 232 -3.08 0.08 13.43
C ARG A 232 -4.30 0.87 12.99
N ASN A 233 -4.64 0.77 11.70
CA ASN A 233 -5.99 1.05 11.19
C ASN A 233 -6.93 -0.06 11.67
N PRO A 234 -7.99 0.24 12.42
CA PRO A 234 -8.91 -0.78 12.92
C PRO A 234 -9.87 -1.30 11.83
N PHE A 235 -9.97 -0.61 10.70
CA PHE A 235 -10.93 -0.90 9.64
C PHE A 235 -10.29 -1.79 8.57
N ASP A 236 -10.81 -2.99 8.40
CA ASP A 236 -10.40 -3.89 7.34
C ASP A 236 -11.32 -3.71 6.12
N THR A 237 -10.75 -3.65 4.91
CA THR A 237 -11.48 -3.44 3.65
C THR A 237 -11.98 -4.76 3.07
N PHE A 238 -11.27 -5.86 3.32
CA PHE A 238 -11.53 -7.18 2.75
C PHE A 238 -11.84 -8.20 3.82
N HIS A 239 -12.91 -9.00 3.61
CA HIS A 239 -13.34 -10.04 4.52
C HIS A 239 -13.49 -11.38 3.79
N LYS A 240 -13.08 -12.48 4.42
CA LYS A 240 -13.32 -13.85 3.95
C LYS A 240 -14.20 -14.56 4.97
N LEU A 241 -15.31 -15.09 4.50
CA LEU A 241 -16.22 -15.93 5.27
C LEU A 241 -16.19 -17.33 4.68
N TYR A 242 -16.10 -18.33 5.54
CA TYR A 242 -16.07 -19.74 5.14
C TYR A 242 -17.42 -20.36 5.49
N TYR A 243 -18.12 -20.83 4.46
CA TYR A 243 -19.41 -21.49 4.60
C TYR A 243 -19.25 -23.00 4.49
N ASN A 244 -19.58 -23.72 5.56
CA ASN A 244 -19.57 -25.18 5.62
C ASN A 244 -20.87 -25.65 6.27
N GLY A 245 -21.96 -25.73 5.46
CA GLY A 245 -23.33 -25.99 5.97
C GLY A 245 -23.88 -24.89 6.89
N GLY A 246 -23.14 -23.79 7.07
CA GLY A 246 -23.47 -22.61 7.86
C GLY A 246 -22.25 -21.68 8.02
N VAL A 247 -22.52 -20.44 8.45
CA VAL A 247 -21.49 -19.44 8.76
C VAL A 247 -22.00 -18.51 9.85
N VAL A 248 -21.09 -17.98 10.67
CA VAL A 248 -21.40 -16.89 11.59
C VAL A 248 -21.32 -15.59 10.79
N LEU A 249 -22.44 -14.90 10.68
CA LEU A 249 -22.50 -13.61 10.00
C LEU A 249 -21.72 -12.56 10.79
N PRO A 250 -20.94 -11.69 10.10
CA PRO A 250 -20.26 -10.56 10.74
C PRO A 250 -21.27 -9.51 11.21
N ASN A 251 -20.80 -8.56 12.02
CA ASN A 251 -21.59 -7.37 12.33
C ASN A 251 -21.72 -6.49 11.07
N GLU A 252 -22.93 -5.99 10.79
CA GLU A 252 -23.22 -5.12 9.65
C GLU A 252 -22.30 -3.91 9.62
N ASP A 253 -22.06 -3.24 10.77
CA ASP A 253 -21.20 -2.04 10.87
C ASP A 253 -19.72 -2.32 10.52
N GLU A 254 -19.27 -3.58 10.65
CA GLU A 254 -17.91 -3.99 10.31
C GLU A 254 -17.72 -4.23 8.81
N VAL A 255 -18.79 -4.66 8.12
CA VAL A 255 -18.69 -5.09 6.71
C VAL A 255 -19.37 -4.15 5.73
N LYS A 256 -20.14 -3.19 6.20
CA LYS A 256 -20.81 -2.19 5.35
C LYS A 256 -19.81 -1.43 4.48
N GLY A 257 -20.06 -1.41 3.17
CA GLY A 257 -19.17 -0.78 2.17
C GLY A 257 -17.86 -1.55 1.91
N THR A 258 -17.61 -2.69 2.58
CA THR A 258 -16.40 -3.49 2.39
C THR A 258 -16.63 -4.62 1.36
N PHE A 259 -15.56 -5.34 1.03
CA PHE A 259 -15.55 -6.39 0.02
C PHE A 259 -15.50 -7.77 0.70
N VAL A 260 -16.51 -8.59 0.46
CA VAL A 260 -16.64 -9.90 1.11
C VAL A 260 -16.48 -11.03 0.09
N LYS A 261 -15.64 -12.01 0.42
CA LYS A 261 -15.60 -13.31 -0.26
C LYS A 261 -16.26 -14.36 0.64
N LEU A 262 -17.34 -14.96 0.15
CA LEU A 262 -17.95 -16.14 0.76
C LEU A 262 -17.36 -17.38 0.08
N ILE A 263 -16.48 -18.09 0.80
CA ILE A 263 -15.84 -19.33 0.33
C ILE A 263 -16.72 -20.48 0.78
N VAL A 264 -17.28 -21.19 -0.19
CA VAL A 264 -18.25 -22.27 0.06
C VAL A 264 -17.53 -23.61 -0.05
N GLU A 265 -17.33 -24.27 1.09
CA GLU A 265 -16.74 -25.61 1.19
C GLU A 265 -17.82 -26.72 1.07
N ASP A 266 -18.95 -26.53 1.70
CA ASP A 266 -20.12 -27.40 1.60
C ASP A 266 -21.39 -26.54 1.73
N LYS A 267 -22.27 -26.61 0.74
CA LYS A 267 -23.54 -25.89 0.74
C LYS A 267 -24.56 -26.47 1.76
N GLY A 268 -24.50 -27.79 1.97
CA GLY A 268 -25.47 -28.46 2.82
C GLY A 268 -26.91 -28.20 2.37
N ASP A 269 -27.71 -27.55 3.24
CA ASP A 269 -29.08 -27.14 2.94
C ASP A 269 -29.09 -25.86 2.09
N TYR A 270 -29.56 -25.95 0.84
CA TYR A 270 -29.65 -24.84 -0.10
C TYR A 270 -30.51 -23.68 0.42
N SER A 271 -31.59 -23.95 1.16
CA SER A 271 -32.45 -22.89 1.71
C SER A 271 -31.72 -22.06 2.77
N LYS A 272 -30.86 -22.69 3.56
CA LYS A 272 -30.01 -22.00 4.53
C LYS A 272 -28.91 -21.20 3.85
N PHE A 273 -28.34 -21.76 2.80
CA PHE A 273 -27.31 -21.05 2.01
C PHE A 273 -27.90 -19.79 1.38
N ASP A 274 -29.03 -19.88 0.69
CA ASP A 274 -29.71 -18.75 0.06
C ASP A 274 -30.10 -17.69 1.11
N TYR A 275 -30.55 -18.11 2.29
CA TYR A 275 -30.85 -17.19 3.39
C TYR A 275 -29.59 -16.42 3.83
N VAL A 276 -28.44 -17.10 4.00
CA VAL A 276 -27.16 -16.44 4.37
C VAL A 276 -26.72 -15.46 3.30
N VAL A 277 -26.82 -15.84 2.02
CA VAL A 277 -26.48 -14.95 0.90
C VAL A 277 -27.36 -13.70 0.90
N SER A 278 -28.68 -13.87 1.08
CA SER A 278 -29.61 -12.74 1.19
C SER A 278 -29.25 -11.81 2.35
N GLN A 279 -28.97 -12.38 3.54
CA GLN A 279 -28.56 -11.56 4.70
C GLN A 279 -27.28 -10.76 4.43
N LEU A 280 -26.27 -11.37 3.79
CA LEU A 280 -25.04 -10.67 3.41
C LEU A 280 -25.30 -9.54 2.39
N GLN A 281 -26.19 -9.77 1.40
CA GLN A 281 -26.58 -8.75 0.43
C GLN A 281 -27.28 -7.56 1.08
N ASP A 282 -28.09 -7.82 2.11
CA ASP A 282 -28.83 -6.78 2.85
C ASP A 282 -27.92 -5.94 3.78
N MET A 283 -26.69 -6.38 4.10
CA MET A 283 -25.73 -5.66 4.94
C MET A 283 -25.04 -4.45 4.25
N GLY A 284 -25.41 -4.12 3.00
CA GLY A 284 -24.84 -2.97 2.28
C GLY A 284 -23.36 -3.11 1.97
N LEU A 285 -22.93 -4.31 1.59
CA LEU A 285 -21.56 -4.60 1.18
C LEU A 285 -21.19 -3.82 -0.08
N GLY A 286 -19.92 -3.48 -0.21
CA GLY A 286 -19.36 -2.89 -1.44
C GLY A 286 -19.32 -3.91 -2.59
N ASP A 287 -19.03 -5.18 -2.28
CA ASP A 287 -19.12 -6.31 -3.20
C ASP A 287 -19.22 -7.62 -2.41
N LEU A 288 -19.99 -8.57 -2.93
CA LEU A 288 -20.06 -9.94 -2.43
C LEU A 288 -19.70 -10.93 -3.51
N LYS A 289 -18.54 -11.58 -3.36
CA LYS A 289 -18.09 -12.64 -4.27
C LYS A 289 -18.25 -14.00 -3.62
N ILE A 290 -19.08 -14.85 -4.21
CA ILE A 290 -19.26 -16.25 -3.80
C ILE A 290 -18.26 -17.10 -4.58
N ILE A 291 -17.43 -17.87 -3.86
CA ILE A 291 -16.43 -18.77 -4.44
C ILE A 291 -16.74 -20.17 -3.96
N GLU A 292 -17.10 -21.05 -4.89
CA GLU A 292 -17.27 -22.46 -4.61
C GLU A 292 -15.89 -23.13 -4.67
N ASP A 293 -15.47 -23.69 -3.54
CA ASP A 293 -14.21 -24.44 -3.48
C ASP A 293 -14.45 -25.86 -3.99
N LEU A 294 -14.28 -26.03 -5.29
CA LEU A 294 -14.44 -27.34 -5.95
C LEU A 294 -13.35 -28.36 -5.56
N SER A 295 -12.32 -27.95 -4.83
CA SER A 295 -11.24 -28.86 -4.40
C SER A 295 -11.74 -29.91 -3.41
N VAL A 296 -12.76 -29.60 -2.61
CA VAL A 296 -13.37 -30.50 -1.63
C VAL A 296 -14.22 -31.60 -2.32
N GLU A 297 -14.80 -31.31 -3.50
CA GLU A 297 -15.56 -32.32 -4.28
C GLU A 297 -14.63 -33.31 -5.01
N VAL A 298 -13.42 -32.87 -5.35
CA VAL A 298 -12.42 -33.70 -6.06
C VAL A 298 -11.78 -34.74 -5.12
N GLU A 299 -11.66 -34.47 -3.82
CA GLU A 299 -11.19 -35.48 -2.86
C GLU A 299 -12.21 -36.60 -2.61
N ARG A 300 -13.49 -36.39 -2.91
CA ARG A 300 -14.57 -37.41 -2.81
C ARG A 300 -14.77 -38.25 -4.08
N GLY A 301 -14.20 -37.83 -5.20
CA GLY A 301 -14.29 -38.51 -6.49
C GLY A 301 -12.97 -38.51 -7.22
N SER A 302 -12.20 -39.59 -7.09
CA SER A 302 -11.02 -39.96 -7.86
C SER A 302 -10.50 -38.98 -8.92
N GLY A 303 -9.35 -38.33 -8.66
CA GLY A 303 -8.43 -37.81 -9.67
C GLY A 303 -8.31 -36.31 -9.73
N LEU A 304 -7.28 -35.83 -9.07
CA LEU A 304 -6.49 -34.61 -9.25
C LEU A 304 -6.89 -33.70 -10.43
N LEU A 305 -7.50 -32.58 -10.12
CA LEU A 305 -7.32 -31.32 -10.82
C LEU A 305 -7.09 -30.26 -9.74
N GLU A 306 -5.82 -30.07 -9.36
CA GLU A 306 -5.40 -28.88 -8.66
C GLU A 306 -5.74 -27.69 -9.56
N THR A 307 -6.60 -26.80 -9.11
CA THR A 307 -6.76 -25.48 -9.75
C THR A 307 -5.52 -24.68 -9.39
N GLU A 308 -4.47 -24.88 -10.19
CA GLU A 308 -3.27 -24.07 -10.12
C GLU A 308 -3.66 -22.59 -10.27
N ASP A 309 -3.11 -21.72 -9.44
CA ASP A 309 -3.32 -20.28 -9.64
C ASP A 309 -2.77 -19.84 -11.00
N THR A 310 -3.24 -18.71 -11.52
CA THR A 310 -2.86 -18.22 -12.87
C THR A 310 -1.34 -18.10 -13.02
N MET A 311 -0.61 -17.77 -11.95
CA MET A 311 0.84 -17.65 -12.01
C MET A 311 1.54 -19.01 -12.09
N THR A 312 1.05 -20.00 -11.38
CA THR A 312 1.54 -21.39 -11.47
C THR A 312 1.27 -21.96 -12.85
N LEU A 313 0.09 -21.70 -13.44
CA LEU A 313 -0.21 -22.11 -14.83
C LEU A 313 0.74 -21.43 -15.84
N LEU A 314 1.02 -20.14 -15.68
CA LEU A 314 1.96 -19.41 -16.53
C LEU A 314 3.40 -19.94 -16.38
N ASP A 315 3.83 -20.20 -15.16
CA ASP A 315 5.16 -20.76 -14.88
C ASP A 315 5.33 -22.16 -15.50
N ASN A 316 4.32 -23.04 -15.36
CA ASN A 316 4.29 -24.37 -15.95
C ASN A 316 4.26 -24.31 -17.48
N TYR A 317 3.51 -23.37 -18.07
CA TYR A 317 3.49 -23.15 -19.50
C TYR A 317 4.88 -22.73 -20.02
N ILE A 318 5.56 -21.79 -19.35
CA ILE A 318 6.91 -21.35 -19.71
C ILE A 318 7.93 -22.53 -19.60
N ASP A 319 7.78 -23.37 -18.57
CA ASP A 319 8.64 -24.55 -18.39
C ASP A 319 8.43 -25.59 -19.51
N GLY A 320 7.21 -25.70 -20.03
CA GLY A 320 6.86 -26.62 -21.11
C GLY A 320 7.29 -26.18 -22.53
N ILE A 321 7.62 -24.90 -22.75
CA ILE A 321 8.02 -24.39 -24.06
C ILE A 321 9.53 -24.52 -24.26
N ASP A 322 9.95 -24.94 -25.45
CA ASP A 322 11.36 -24.94 -25.85
C ASP A 322 11.75 -23.51 -26.30
N LEU A 323 12.40 -22.76 -25.39
CA LEU A 323 12.82 -21.37 -25.62
C LEU A 323 14.34 -21.28 -25.64
N LYS A 324 14.87 -20.51 -26.61
CA LYS A 324 16.32 -20.19 -26.72
C LYS A 324 16.80 -19.12 -25.72
N VAL A 325 15.92 -18.66 -24.83
CA VAL A 325 16.18 -17.61 -23.83
C VAL A 325 16.00 -18.15 -22.40
N ASN A 326 16.58 -17.44 -21.44
CA ASN A 326 16.53 -17.87 -20.04
C ASN A 326 15.07 -17.79 -19.51
N LYS A 327 14.50 -18.98 -19.24
CA LYS A 327 13.11 -19.13 -18.73
C LYS A 327 12.86 -18.36 -17.44
N SER A 328 13.85 -18.26 -16.55
CA SER A 328 13.72 -17.49 -15.31
C SER A 328 13.50 -16.00 -15.57
N ASN A 329 14.17 -15.44 -16.57
CA ASN A 329 13.96 -14.04 -16.95
C ASN A 329 12.56 -13.80 -17.50
N ILE A 330 12.06 -14.75 -18.33
CA ILE A 330 10.69 -14.67 -18.88
C ILE A 330 9.67 -14.77 -17.76
N LYS A 331 9.82 -15.72 -16.82
CA LYS A 331 8.93 -15.83 -15.65
C LYS A 331 8.91 -14.56 -14.84
N ASN A 332 10.06 -13.93 -14.58
CA ASN A 332 10.13 -12.67 -13.84
C ASN A 332 9.42 -11.53 -14.57
N VAL A 333 9.59 -11.41 -15.90
CA VAL A 333 8.90 -10.42 -16.72
C VAL A 333 7.39 -10.66 -16.72
N MET A 334 6.96 -11.90 -16.90
CA MET A 334 5.53 -12.27 -16.89
C MET A 334 4.90 -12.01 -15.52
N ARG A 335 5.59 -12.30 -14.42
CA ARG A 335 5.14 -11.98 -13.08
C ARG A 335 5.00 -10.47 -12.86
N SER A 336 6.00 -9.69 -13.30
CA SER A 336 5.95 -8.24 -13.24
C SER A 336 4.76 -7.68 -14.03
N LEU A 337 4.53 -8.17 -15.26
CA LEU A 337 3.40 -7.77 -16.09
C LEU A 337 2.04 -8.20 -15.51
N TYR A 338 1.97 -9.40 -14.93
CA TYR A 338 0.75 -9.88 -14.27
C TYR A 338 0.41 -9.04 -13.04
N MET A 339 1.41 -8.67 -12.25
CA MET A 339 1.23 -7.78 -11.10
C MET A 339 0.81 -6.37 -11.55
N GLU A 340 1.46 -5.82 -12.58
CA GLU A 340 1.07 -4.52 -13.17
C GLU A 340 -0.37 -4.56 -13.73
N ALA A 341 -0.78 -5.68 -14.33
CA ALA A 341 -2.16 -5.87 -14.81
C ALA A 341 -3.18 -6.09 -13.68
N ALA A 342 -2.77 -6.67 -12.57
CA ALA A 342 -3.64 -6.86 -11.39
C ALA A 342 -3.83 -5.56 -10.58
N GLU A 343 -2.97 -4.55 -10.82
CA GLU A 343 -3.07 -3.20 -10.24
C GLU A 343 -3.95 -2.26 -11.08
N ILE A 344 -4.41 -2.68 -12.25
CA ILE A 344 -5.38 -1.97 -13.12
C ILE A 344 -6.80 -2.45 -12.78
#